data_bc81bca2c80307982719c01b2a25cc3a
#
_entry.id   bc81bca2c80307982719c01b2a25cc3a
#
_cell.length_a   1.000
_cell.length_b   1.000
_cell.length_c   1.000
_cell.angle_alpha   90.00
_cell.angle_beta   90.00
_cell.angle_gamma   90.00
#
_symmetry.space_group_name_H-M   'P 1'
#
loop_
_entity.id
_entity.type
_entity.pdbx_description
1 polymer ?
#
loop_
_entity_poly.entity_id
_entity_poly.type
_entity_poly.pdbx_seq_one_letter_code
_entity_poly.pdbx_strand_id
1 'polypeptide(L)' 'MMFDFLRSSPTAYLKRAATLLEEAQMARIEHQAAAEHHSALARMYAERVRRLESELYRPQQAGGAETPKVSE' A
#
# COMPACT_ATOMS: atom_id res chain seq x y z
N MET A 1 14.31 -5.90 -47.18
CA MET A 1 14.78 -6.53 -46.50
C MET A 1 15.24 -5.99 -45.26
N MET A 2 16.43 -6.21 -44.84
CA MET A 2 16.84 -5.76 -43.57
C MET A 2 16.74 -4.29 -43.46
N PHE A 3 17.06 -3.58 -44.45
CA PHE A 3 17.02 -2.17 -44.38
C PHE A 3 15.65 -1.62 -44.23
N ASP A 4 14.72 -2.20 -44.91
CA ASP A 4 13.36 -1.78 -44.78
C ASP A 4 12.86 -2.03 -43.38
N PHE A 5 13.25 -3.15 -42.84
CA PHE A 5 12.88 -3.45 -41.48
C PHE A 5 13.45 -2.42 -40.55
N LEU A 6 14.71 -2.06 -40.73
CA LEU A 6 15.32 -1.09 -39.85
C LEU A 6 14.74 0.28 -40.05
N ARG A 7 14.28 0.56 -41.27
CA ARG A 7 13.73 1.82 -41.50
C ARG A 7 12.41 1.99 -40.84
N SER A 8 11.52 1.08 -40.98
CA SER A 8 10.22 1.22 -40.37
C SER A 8 10.29 0.87 -38.90
N SER A 9 11.26 0.07 -38.54
CA SER A 9 11.35 -0.38 -37.16
C SER A 9 11.49 0.74 -36.13
N PRO A 10 12.28 1.76 -36.37
CA PRO A 10 12.43 2.82 -35.38
C PRO A 10 11.12 3.50 -35.04
N THR A 11 10.32 3.79 -36.03
CA THR A 11 9.06 4.46 -35.79
C THR A 11 8.12 3.55 -35.02
N ALA A 12 8.01 2.31 -35.46
CA ALA A 12 7.14 1.36 -34.77
C ALA A 12 7.63 1.10 -33.37
N TYR A 13 8.95 1.03 -33.23
CA TYR A 13 9.52 0.79 -31.92
C TYR A 13 9.22 1.96 -31.00
N LEU A 14 9.34 3.18 -31.48
CA LEU A 14 9.07 4.35 -30.66
C LEU A 14 7.62 4.43 -30.25
N LYS A 15 6.74 4.08 -31.16
CA LYS A 15 5.33 4.09 -30.81
C LYS A 15 5.03 3.07 -29.75
N ARG A 16 5.61 1.89 -29.92
CA ARG A 16 5.37 0.85 -28.96
C ARG A 16 5.97 1.23 -27.62
N ALA A 17 7.16 1.81 -27.65
CA ALA A 17 7.80 2.23 -26.41
C ALA A 17 6.99 3.29 -25.71
N ALA A 18 6.40 4.20 -26.48
CA ALA A 18 5.57 5.24 -25.87
C ALA A 18 4.36 4.64 -25.19
N THR A 19 3.74 3.67 -25.85
CA THR A 19 2.59 3.01 -25.27
C THR A 19 2.98 2.26 -24.00
N LEU A 20 4.08 1.54 -24.06
CA LEU A 20 4.53 0.81 -22.89
C LEU A 20 4.89 1.75 -21.76
N LEU A 21 5.45 2.89 -22.10
CA LEU A 21 5.79 3.86 -21.08
C LEU A 21 4.53 4.38 -20.40
N GLU A 22 3.52 4.68 -21.16
CA GLU A 22 2.27 5.14 -20.58
C GLU A 22 1.67 4.09 -19.68
N GLU A 23 1.68 2.84 -20.14
CA GLU A 23 1.13 1.77 -19.33
C GLU A 23 1.93 1.59 -18.05
N ALA A 24 3.24 1.69 -18.16
CA ALA A 24 4.09 1.55 -16.99
C ALA A 24 3.87 2.69 -16.01
N GLN A 25 3.67 3.89 -16.52
CA GLN A 25 3.42 5.03 -15.65
C GLN A 25 2.09 4.88 -14.94
N MET A 26 1.09 4.40 -15.65
CA MET A 26 -0.21 4.16 -15.01
C MET A 26 -0.09 3.08 -13.95
N ALA A 27 0.61 2.00 -14.28
CA ALA A 27 0.79 0.94 -13.31
C ALA A 27 1.53 1.44 -12.08
N ARG A 28 2.51 2.30 -12.29
CA ARG A 28 3.26 2.83 -11.17
C ARG A 28 2.37 3.67 -10.27
N ILE A 29 1.51 4.47 -10.87
CA ILE A 29 0.59 5.29 -10.09
C ILE A 29 -0.37 4.42 -9.29
N GLU A 30 -0.88 3.37 -9.94
CA GLU A 30 -1.80 2.49 -9.26
C GLU A 30 -1.15 1.77 -8.09
N HIS A 31 0.08 1.30 -8.32
CA HIS A 31 0.75 0.60 -7.25
C HIS A 31 1.17 1.53 -6.13
N GLN A 32 1.48 2.77 -6.48
CA GLN A 32 1.83 3.74 -5.48
C GLN A 32 0.62 4.06 -4.61
N ALA A 33 -0.54 4.20 -5.25
CA ALA A 33 -1.76 4.44 -4.49
C ALA A 33 -2.08 3.26 -3.59
N ALA A 34 -1.86 2.05 -4.09
CA ALA A 34 -2.10 0.86 -3.28
C ALA A 34 -1.14 0.81 -2.11
N ALA A 35 0.11 1.20 -2.34
CA ALA A 35 1.09 1.21 -1.26
C ALA A 35 0.72 2.21 -0.19
N GLU A 36 0.22 3.36 -0.59
CA GLU A 36 -0.20 4.37 0.37
C GLU A 36 -1.39 3.88 1.17
N HIS A 37 -2.31 3.20 0.50
CA HIS A 37 -3.46 2.65 1.17
C HIS A 37 -3.04 1.61 2.20
N HIS A 38 -2.13 0.73 1.81
CA HIS A 38 -1.67 -0.30 2.73
C HIS A 38 -0.88 0.29 3.89
N SER A 39 -0.12 1.35 3.63
CA SER A 39 0.58 2.03 4.70
C SER A 39 -0.38 2.62 5.71
N ALA A 40 -1.44 3.22 5.20
CA ALA A 40 -2.43 3.80 6.09
C ALA A 40 -3.11 2.73 6.92
N LEU A 41 -3.41 1.59 6.30
CA LEU A 41 -4.00 0.49 7.05
C LEU A 41 -3.04 -0.03 8.09
N ALA A 42 -1.77 -0.15 7.75
CA ALA A 42 -0.79 -0.64 8.70
C ALA A 42 -0.71 0.29 9.91
N ARG A 43 -0.77 1.58 9.68
CA ARG A 43 -0.73 2.52 10.79
C ARG A 43 -1.97 2.40 11.65
N MET A 44 -3.12 2.24 10.99
CA MET A 44 -4.36 2.10 11.71
C MET A 44 -4.34 0.87 12.60
N TYR A 45 -3.84 -0.24 12.05
CA TYR A 45 -3.80 -1.46 12.84
C TYR A 45 -2.74 -1.39 13.93
N ALA A 46 -1.65 -0.69 13.70
CA ALA A 46 -0.65 -0.51 14.74
C ALA A 46 -1.25 0.25 15.93
N GLU A 47 -2.05 1.26 15.63
CA GLU A 47 -2.71 1.97 16.69
C GLU A 47 -3.74 1.13 17.40
N ARG A 48 -4.43 0.31 16.63
CA ARG A 48 -5.42 -0.57 17.23
C ARG A 48 -4.74 -1.55 18.17
N VAL A 49 -3.61 -2.08 17.76
CA VAL A 49 -2.87 -2.98 18.61
C VAL A 49 -2.48 -2.27 19.91
N ARG A 50 -2.00 -1.06 19.78
CA ARG A 50 -1.59 -0.32 20.98
C ARG A 50 -2.77 -0.08 21.91
N ARG A 51 -3.91 0.25 21.35
CA ARG A 51 -5.09 0.47 22.18
C ARG A 51 -5.53 -0.79 22.88
N LEU A 52 -5.50 -1.90 22.14
CA LEU A 52 -5.92 -3.16 22.73
C LEU A 52 -4.94 -3.61 23.79
N GLU A 53 -3.66 -3.41 23.56
CA GLU A 53 -2.68 -3.74 24.56
C GLU A 53 -2.90 -2.89 25.80
N SER A 54 -3.18 -1.65 25.57
CA SER A 54 -3.42 -0.74 26.67
C SER A 54 -4.59 -1.18 27.50
N GLU A 55 -5.65 -1.58 26.81
CA GLU A 55 -6.80 -2.03 27.53
C GLU A 55 -6.59 -3.36 28.22
N LEU A 56 -5.80 -4.19 27.62
CA LEU A 56 -5.52 -5.46 28.22
C LEU A 56 -4.71 -5.30 29.50
N TYR A 57 -3.75 -4.40 29.51
CA TYR A 57 -2.90 -4.24 30.67
C TYR A 57 -3.43 -3.27 31.68
N ARG A 58 -4.27 -2.37 31.28
CA ARG A 58 -4.78 -1.39 32.19
C ARG A 58 -5.56 -2.00 33.33
N PRO A 59 -6.44 -2.94 33.06
CA PRO A 59 -7.16 -3.57 34.16
C PRO A 59 -6.21 -4.26 35.11
N GLN A 60 -5.14 -4.80 34.60
CA GLN A 60 -4.22 -5.45 35.48
C GLN A 60 -3.57 -4.49 36.40
N GLN A 61 -3.26 -3.33 35.87
CA GLN A 61 -2.62 -2.39 36.68
C GLN A 61 -3.56 -1.80 37.67
N ALA A 62 -4.67 -1.41 37.17
CA ALA A 62 -5.61 -0.84 38.06
C ALA A 62 -6.24 -1.91 38.70
N GLY A 63 -5.98 -2.97 38.32
CA GLY A 63 -6.61 -3.95 38.72
C GLY A 63 -7.23 -4.13 39.71
N GLY A 64 -6.66 -4.12 40.29
CA GLY A 64 -7.34 -4.37 41.27
C GLY A 64 -8.53 -3.61 41.25
N ALA A 65 -8.42 -2.54 41.00
CA ALA A 65 -9.48 -1.68 41.24
C ALA A 65 -10.62 -1.87 40.45
N GLU A 66 -10.55 -1.92 39.38
CA GLU A 66 -11.59 -1.87 38.66
C GLU A 66 -12.21 -2.85 38.17
N THR A 67 -11.68 -3.72 38.10
CA THR A 67 -12.32 -4.73 37.67
C THR A 67 -13.61 -4.69 37.34
N PRO A 68 -14.25 -4.59 38.09
CA PRO A 68 -15.59 -4.76 37.89
C PRO A 68 -16.11 -4.08 36.77
N LYS A 69 -15.90 -3.21 36.73
CA LYS A 69 -16.45 -2.56 35.86
C LYS A 69 -16.43 -2.86 34.71
N VAL A 70 -15.84 -3.14 34.49
CA VAL A 70 -15.73 -3.36 33.32
C VAL A 70 -16.63 -3.99 32.80
N SER A 71 -16.98 -4.43 33.20
CA SER A 71 -17.80 -5.08 32.72
C SER A 71 -18.64 -4.61 32.15
N GLU A 72 -18.77 -4.25 32.14
CA GLU A 72 -19.36 -4.05 31.70
C GLU A 72 -19.41 -3.95 31.27
#